data_4a5dc8f9607fa71dcd32fd037ce528bc
#
_entry.id   4a5dc8f9607fa71dcd32fd037ce528bc
#
_cell.length_a   1.000
_cell.length_b   1.000
_cell.length_c   1.000
_cell.angle_alpha   90.00
_cell.angle_beta   90.00
_cell.angle_gamma   90.00
#
_symmetry.space_group_name_H-M   'P 1'
#
loop_
_entity.id
_entity.type
_entity.pdbx_description
1 polymer ?
#
loop_
_entity_poly.entity_id
_entity_poly.type
_entity_poly.pdbx_seq_one_letter_code
_entity_poly.pdbx_strand_id
1 'polypeptide(L)'
;MPILCRVTRGELTESIHVGFAAAVDETGKVFYSTGDPQHLTCIRSALKPFQAAAAIKSGAIDSVRFNSKELALMCASHNGEKIHLDTVGSMLKKTGFLTEHLKCGSHMPLSSSVRKEMLTQGIEPNARHNNCSGKHAGMLAFAKFLEEDIVDYTHRNHAVQKKIINYVETLLSSKKIPIEIDGCSAPTPFLTIEMIAMLFQKLGAGQKEELDRVFNAMVENPLLVGGEKNFDTKFIETLKGSGVTKVGGESVRGITIKTKNRGCIGLAIKILDGNFRVLPIATIKLLEHLELLDEAQIDALSKFKNKKIMNHNGDEVGRIEAHIEF
;
A
#
# COMPACT_ATOMS: atom_id res chain seq x y z
N MET A 1 -10.18 16.69 -16.14
CA MET A 1 -9.42 15.91 -15.15
C MET A 1 -8.97 16.89 -14.07
N PRO A 2 -9.29 16.66 -12.81
CA PRO A 2 -8.95 17.59 -11.73
C PRO A 2 -7.44 17.64 -11.48
N ILE A 3 -6.95 18.84 -11.18
CA ILE A 3 -5.59 19.05 -10.71
C ILE A 3 -5.57 18.78 -9.21
N LEU A 4 -4.70 17.86 -8.77
CA LEU A 4 -4.55 17.55 -7.35
C LEU A 4 -3.38 18.28 -6.69
N CYS A 5 -2.32 18.51 -7.45
CA CYS A 5 -1.14 19.24 -6.98
C CYS A 5 -0.53 20.08 -8.10
N ARG A 6 0.15 21.15 -7.70
CA ARG A 6 1.00 21.95 -8.60
C ARG A 6 2.42 22.06 -8.06
N VAL A 7 3.34 22.25 -8.96
CA VAL A 7 4.74 22.60 -8.68
C VAL A 7 4.93 24.03 -9.09
N THR A 8 5.49 24.86 -8.22
CA THR A 8 5.74 26.26 -8.52
C THR A 8 7.22 26.58 -8.70
N ARG A 9 7.49 27.66 -9.43
CA ARG A 9 8.77 28.35 -9.46
C ARG A 9 8.49 29.80 -9.06
N GLY A 10 8.94 30.20 -7.85
CA GLY A 10 8.36 31.38 -7.20
C GLY A 10 6.84 31.18 -7.05
N GLU A 11 6.06 32.14 -7.49
CA GLU A 11 4.58 32.10 -7.47
C GLU A 11 3.96 31.50 -8.76
N LEU A 12 4.78 31.26 -9.80
CA LEU A 12 4.29 30.75 -11.09
C LEU A 12 4.19 29.22 -11.10
N THR A 13 3.13 28.69 -11.66
CA THR A 13 2.97 27.25 -11.86
C THR A 13 3.91 26.74 -12.95
N GLU A 14 4.85 25.86 -12.58
CA GLU A 14 5.81 25.22 -13.48
C GLU A 14 5.27 23.90 -14.04
N SER A 15 4.56 23.11 -13.22
CA SER A 15 3.90 21.87 -13.65
C SER A 15 2.70 21.51 -12.76
N ILE A 16 1.82 20.64 -13.29
CA ILE A 16 0.63 20.18 -12.61
C ILE A 16 0.60 18.65 -12.55
N HIS A 17 -0.04 18.12 -11.52
CA HIS A 17 -0.33 16.70 -11.34
C HIS A 17 -1.83 16.51 -11.26
N VAL A 18 -2.38 15.80 -12.25
CA VAL A 18 -3.81 15.48 -12.31
C VAL A 18 -4.06 14.09 -11.73
N GLY A 19 -5.28 13.86 -11.23
CA GLY A 19 -5.61 12.57 -10.64
C GLY A 19 -7.07 12.46 -10.24
N PHE A 20 -7.40 11.37 -9.59
CA PHE A 20 -8.74 11.03 -9.13
C PHE A 20 -8.72 10.62 -7.66
N ALA A 21 -9.79 10.93 -6.93
CA ALA A 21 -10.01 10.39 -5.61
C ALA A 21 -11.49 10.09 -5.40
N ALA A 22 -11.78 9.10 -4.55
CA ALA A 22 -13.13 8.82 -4.07
C ALA A 22 -13.08 8.41 -2.59
N ALA A 23 -14.09 8.83 -1.83
CA ALA A 23 -14.32 8.38 -0.47
C ALA A 23 -15.70 7.73 -0.35
N VAL A 24 -15.74 6.58 0.32
CA VAL A 24 -16.97 5.83 0.59
C VAL A 24 -17.24 5.78 2.10
N ASP A 25 -18.52 5.83 2.45
CA ASP A 25 -19.01 5.70 3.82
C ASP A 25 -19.04 4.23 4.29
N GLU A 26 -19.55 4.01 5.50
CA GLU A 26 -19.67 2.68 6.11
C GLU A 26 -20.57 1.71 5.32
N THR A 27 -21.45 2.24 4.47
CA THR A 27 -22.33 1.43 3.61
C THR A 27 -21.66 1.08 2.27
N GLY A 28 -20.49 1.67 1.98
CA GLY A 28 -19.78 1.55 0.71
C GLY A 28 -20.26 2.54 -0.36
N LYS A 29 -21.12 3.51 0.00
CA LYS A 29 -21.61 4.53 -0.93
C LYS A 29 -20.59 5.67 -1.04
N VAL A 30 -20.33 6.12 -2.28
CA VAL A 30 -19.49 7.30 -2.53
C VAL A 30 -20.21 8.54 -1.98
N PHE A 31 -19.56 9.25 -1.03
CA PHE A 31 -20.04 10.52 -0.52
C PHE A 31 -19.19 11.71 -0.97
N TYR A 32 -18.00 11.43 -1.50
CA TYR A 32 -17.10 12.43 -2.08
C TYR A 32 -16.31 11.83 -3.24
N SER A 33 -16.12 12.61 -4.29
CA SER A 33 -15.14 12.31 -5.34
C SER A 33 -14.58 13.59 -5.95
N THR A 34 -13.32 13.53 -6.37
CA THR A 34 -12.73 14.50 -7.29
C THR A 34 -12.37 13.77 -8.57
N GLY A 35 -12.92 14.23 -9.69
CA GLY A 35 -12.91 13.51 -10.96
C GLY A 35 -13.86 12.31 -10.98
N ASP A 36 -13.63 11.40 -11.92
CA ASP A 36 -14.48 10.23 -12.13
C ASP A 36 -14.14 9.08 -11.15
N PRO A 37 -15.01 8.72 -10.21
CA PRO A 37 -14.80 7.60 -9.29
C PRO A 37 -14.78 6.24 -10.01
N GLN A 38 -15.33 6.15 -11.24
CA GLN A 38 -15.30 4.96 -12.08
C GLN A 38 -14.00 4.84 -12.91
N HIS A 39 -13.07 5.78 -12.79
CA HIS A 39 -11.79 5.69 -13.49
C HIS A 39 -11.06 4.39 -13.11
N LEU A 40 -10.75 3.57 -14.12
CA LEU A 40 -10.08 2.28 -13.97
C LEU A 40 -8.58 2.47 -13.81
N THR A 41 -8.01 1.89 -12.77
CA THR A 41 -6.55 1.92 -12.51
C THR A 41 -6.04 0.61 -11.95
N CYS A 42 -4.76 0.33 -12.16
CA CYS A 42 -4.11 -0.82 -11.55
C CYS A 42 -3.88 -0.56 -10.04
N ILE A 43 -4.44 -1.40 -9.17
CA ILE A 43 -4.29 -1.24 -7.71
C ILE A 43 -2.86 -1.48 -7.21
N ARG A 44 -2.07 -2.29 -7.92
CA ARG A 44 -0.67 -2.59 -7.56
C ARG A 44 -0.52 -3.04 -6.09
N SER A 45 0.52 -2.55 -5.42
CA SER A 45 0.82 -2.93 -4.03
C SER A 45 -0.23 -2.51 -2.99
N ALA A 46 -1.22 -1.68 -3.34
CA ALA A 46 -2.36 -1.42 -2.45
C ALA A 46 -3.27 -2.64 -2.28
N LEU A 47 -3.12 -3.68 -3.12
CA LEU A 47 -3.80 -4.96 -3.00
C LEU A 47 -3.29 -5.84 -1.85
N LYS A 48 -2.06 -5.66 -1.37
CA LYS A 48 -1.37 -6.59 -0.47
C LYS A 48 -2.13 -6.94 0.82
N PRO A 49 -2.83 -6.02 1.50
CA PRO A 49 -3.66 -6.36 2.66
C PRO A 49 -4.72 -7.42 2.33
N PHE A 50 -5.32 -7.36 1.15
CA PHE A 50 -6.37 -8.29 0.72
C PHE A 50 -5.80 -9.63 0.26
N GLN A 51 -4.57 -9.65 -0.26
CA GLN A 51 -3.83 -10.89 -0.54
C GLN A 51 -3.48 -11.63 0.76
N ALA A 52 -3.05 -10.90 1.80
CA ALA A 52 -2.81 -11.44 3.13
C ALA A 52 -4.11 -11.98 3.77
N ALA A 53 -5.21 -11.22 3.67
CA ALA A 53 -6.52 -11.65 4.19
C ALA A 53 -7.03 -12.93 3.50
N ALA A 54 -6.84 -13.08 2.20
CA ALA A 54 -7.19 -14.32 1.48
C ALA A 54 -6.42 -15.54 2.02
N ALA A 55 -5.14 -15.38 2.34
CA ALA A 55 -4.32 -16.44 2.91
C ALA A 55 -4.73 -16.77 4.37
N ILE A 56 -5.12 -15.76 5.17
CA ILE A 56 -5.68 -15.98 6.52
C ILE A 56 -6.99 -16.77 6.42
N LYS A 57 -7.93 -16.30 5.59
CA LYS A 57 -9.24 -16.93 5.42
C LYS A 57 -9.16 -18.39 5.00
N SER A 58 -8.11 -18.77 4.27
CA SER A 58 -7.89 -20.17 3.88
C SER A 58 -7.34 -21.06 5.02
N GLY A 59 -6.83 -20.48 6.12
CA GLY A 59 -6.10 -21.19 7.18
C GLY A 59 -4.59 -21.30 6.94
N ALA A 60 -4.08 -20.85 5.79
CA ALA A 60 -2.68 -21.00 5.42
C ALA A 60 -1.72 -20.31 6.40
N ILE A 61 -2.10 -19.13 6.90
CA ILE A 61 -1.26 -18.34 7.81
C ILE A 61 -1.18 -18.99 9.18
N ASP A 62 -2.27 -19.57 9.64
CA ASP A 62 -2.33 -20.26 10.93
C ASP A 62 -1.55 -21.59 10.90
N SER A 63 -1.58 -22.30 9.77
CA SER A 63 -0.83 -23.55 9.59
C SER A 63 0.68 -23.39 9.75
N VAL A 64 1.23 -22.23 9.35
CA VAL A 64 2.66 -21.89 9.47
C VAL A 64 2.98 -21.02 10.70
N ARG A 65 1.95 -20.67 11.49
CA ARG A 65 2.06 -19.87 12.70
C ARG A 65 2.75 -18.53 12.47
N PHE A 66 2.37 -17.81 11.42
CA PHE A 66 2.86 -16.45 11.24
C PHE A 66 2.29 -15.52 12.32
N ASN A 67 3.17 -14.71 12.91
CA ASN A 67 2.80 -13.73 13.92
C ASN A 67 2.40 -12.39 13.29
N SER A 68 2.02 -11.42 14.12
CA SER A 68 1.60 -10.08 13.72
C SER A 68 2.65 -9.33 12.87
N LYS A 69 3.95 -9.47 13.18
CA LYS A 69 5.05 -8.86 12.41
C LYS A 69 5.15 -9.42 10.99
N GLU A 70 5.08 -10.74 10.88
CA GLU A 70 5.13 -11.44 9.60
C GLU A 70 3.89 -11.14 8.75
N LEU A 71 2.73 -11.01 9.38
CA LEU A 71 1.48 -10.63 8.73
C LEU A 71 1.54 -9.17 8.23
N ALA A 72 2.06 -8.22 9.04
CA ALA A 72 2.29 -6.84 8.60
C ALA A 72 3.24 -6.78 7.39
N LEU A 73 4.30 -7.61 7.40
CA LEU A 73 5.25 -7.66 6.29
C LEU A 73 4.62 -8.25 5.01
N MET A 74 3.63 -9.13 5.09
CA MET A 74 2.87 -9.56 3.91
C MET A 74 2.14 -8.39 3.24
N CYS A 75 1.73 -7.37 4.01
CA CYS A 75 1.07 -6.16 3.52
C CYS A 75 2.05 -5.09 3.01
N ALA A 76 3.35 -5.29 3.20
CA ALA A 76 4.37 -4.27 3.02
C ALA A 76 4.73 -3.96 1.55
N SER A 77 5.15 -2.72 1.33
CA SER A 77 6.09 -2.35 0.27
C SER A 77 7.33 -1.81 0.96
N HIS A 78 8.11 -2.72 1.55
CA HIS A 78 9.14 -2.37 2.50
C HIS A 78 10.40 -1.77 1.86
N ASN A 79 11.14 -1.00 2.65
CA ASN A 79 12.34 -0.32 2.21
C ASN A 79 13.60 -1.20 2.14
N GLY A 80 13.52 -2.48 2.53
CA GLY A 80 14.68 -3.40 2.54
C GLY A 80 15.62 -3.18 3.71
N GLU A 81 15.16 -2.60 4.82
CA GLU A 81 15.91 -2.43 6.06
C GLU A 81 16.09 -3.77 6.79
N LYS A 82 17.05 -3.85 7.72
CA LYS A 82 17.38 -5.09 8.44
C LYS A 82 16.16 -5.80 9.05
N ILE A 83 15.23 -5.04 9.65
CA ILE A 83 14.01 -5.58 10.25
C ILE A 83 13.14 -6.32 9.22
N HIS A 84 13.08 -5.82 7.99
CA HIS A 84 12.34 -6.46 6.90
C HIS A 84 13.00 -7.77 6.47
N LEU A 85 14.34 -7.72 6.25
CA LEU A 85 15.10 -8.91 5.83
C LEU A 85 15.08 -10.02 6.87
N ASP A 86 15.19 -9.67 8.15
CA ASP A 86 15.10 -10.63 9.26
C ASP A 86 13.71 -11.26 9.34
N THR A 87 12.65 -10.45 9.14
CA THR A 87 11.27 -10.95 9.17
C THR A 87 10.99 -11.86 7.97
N VAL A 88 11.44 -11.52 6.74
CA VAL A 88 11.36 -12.44 5.58
C VAL A 88 12.11 -13.75 5.88
N GLY A 89 13.30 -13.65 6.46
CA GLY A 89 14.08 -14.82 6.86
C GLY A 89 13.33 -15.74 7.84
N SER A 90 12.66 -15.13 8.83
CA SER A 90 11.78 -15.86 9.76
C SER A 90 10.64 -16.58 9.04
N MET A 91 9.95 -15.90 8.13
CA MET A 91 8.85 -16.46 7.35
C MET A 91 9.30 -17.65 6.50
N LEU A 92 10.43 -17.51 5.78
CA LEU A 92 11.00 -18.58 4.98
C LEU A 92 11.41 -19.78 5.84
N LYS A 93 12.02 -19.56 7.01
CA LYS A 93 12.36 -20.62 7.96
C LYS A 93 11.13 -21.40 8.44
N LYS A 94 10.04 -20.70 8.79
CA LYS A 94 8.79 -21.34 9.23
C LYS A 94 8.13 -22.18 8.14
N THR A 95 8.25 -21.76 6.90
CA THR A 95 7.68 -22.48 5.75
C THR A 95 8.59 -23.59 5.23
N GLY A 96 9.87 -23.60 5.58
CA GLY A 96 10.89 -24.51 5.05
C GLY A 96 11.39 -24.12 3.66
N PHE A 97 11.15 -22.89 3.22
CA PHE A 97 11.60 -22.39 1.92
C PHE A 97 12.88 -21.54 2.05
N LEU A 98 13.55 -21.36 0.93
CA LEU A 98 14.79 -20.59 0.80
C LEU A 98 14.55 -19.30 -0.02
N THR A 99 15.53 -18.43 -0.05
CA THR A 99 15.45 -17.14 -0.77
C THR A 99 15.20 -17.30 -2.28
N GLU A 100 15.76 -18.34 -2.90
CA GLU A 100 15.61 -18.66 -4.33
C GLU A 100 14.19 -19.08 -4.72
N HIS A 101 13.36 -19.49 -3.76
CA HIS A 101 11.94 -19.77 -4.02
C HIS A 101 11.09 -18.50 -4.18
N LEU A 102 11.62 -17.32 -3.76
CA LEU A 102 10.94 -16.05 -3.96
C LEU A 102 10.98 -15.63 -5.44
N LYS A 103 9.84 -15.58 -6.11
CA LYS A 103 9.70 -15.22 -7.54
C LYS A 103 9.45 -13.74 -7.78
N CYS A 104 9.69 -12.87 -6.79
CA CYS A 104 9.50 -11.41 -6.95
C CYS A 104 10.64 -10.71 -7.73
N GLY A 105 11.72 -11.42 -8.03
CA GLY A 105 12.94 -10.81 -8.53
C GLY A 105 13.72 -10.08 -7.44
N SER A 106 14.85 -9.49 -7.80
CA SER A 106 15.70 -8.69 -6.90
C SER A 106 15.77 -7.24 -7.39
N HIS A 107 15.90 -6.31 -6.47
CA HIS A 107 16.25 -4.92 -6.74
C HIS A 107 16.96 -4.30 -5.52
N MET A 108 17.68 -3.21 -5.74
CA MET A 108 18.29 -2.47 -4.64
C MET A 108 17.23 -2.01 -3.63
N PRO A 109 17.53 -2.00 -2.32
CA PRO A 109 16.61 -1.51 -1.29
C PRO A 109 16.07 -0.11 -1.61
N LEU A 110 14.81 0.16 -1.25
CA LEU A 110 14.21 1.48 -1.41
C LEU A 110 14.79 2.49 -0.39
N SER A 111 15.26 2.02 0.77
CA SER A 111 15.99 2.84 1.74
C SER A 111 17.30 3.35 1.13
N SER A 112 17.46 4.67 1.05
CA SER A 112 18.68 5.31 0.52
C SER A 112 19.91 5.01 1.38
N SER A 113 19.76 4.89 2.70
CA SER A 113 20.85 4.55 3.63
C SER A 113 21.33 3.12 3.40
N VAL A 114 20.41 2.15 3.35
CA VAL A 114 20.76 0.74 3.11
C VAL A 114 21.35 0.56 1.71
N ARG A 115 20.81 1.23 0.71
CA ARG A 115 21.37 1.20 -0.67
C ARG A 115 22.80 1.72 -0.70
N LYS A 116 23.06 2.86 -0.02
CA LYS A 116 24.42 3.44 0.06
C LYS A 116 25.38 2.47 0.75
N GLU A 117 24.97 1.85 1.85
CA GLU A 117 25.76 0.87 2.58
C GLU A 117 26.11 -0.33 1.69
N MET A 118 25.13 -0.94 1.03
CA MET A 118 25.34 -2.08 0.12
C MET A 118 26.30 -1.74 -1.02
N LEU A 119 26.13 -0.56 -1.65
CA LEU A 119 27.02 -0.10 -2.72
C LEU A 119 28.46 0.10 -2.21
N THR A 120 28.63 0.65 -1.00
CA THR A 120 29.96 0.85 -0.42
C THR A 120 30.65 -0.47 -0.08
N GLN A 121 29.87 -1.48 0.29
CA GLN A 121 30.38 -2.81 0.67
C GLN A 121 30.45 -3.80 -0.51
N GLY A 122 30.01 -3.41 -1.73
CA GLY A 122 29.94 -4.29 -2.89
C GLY A 122 28.95 -5.44 -2.72
N ILE A 123 27.87 -5.24 -1.93
CA ILE A 123 26.85 -6.27 -1.69
C ILE A 123 25.80 -6.20 -2.77
N GLU A 124 25.59 -7.31 -3.50
CA GLU A 124 24.52 -7.46 -4.48
C GLU A 124 23.17 -7.77 -3.81
N PRO A 125 22.07 -7.18 -4.31
CA PRO A 125 20.74 -7.47 -3.79
C PRO A 125 20.28 -8.88 -4.18
N ASN A 126 19.50 -9.52 -3.32
CA ASN A 126 18.79 -10.74 -3.62
C ASN A 126 17.27 -10.55 -3.46
N ALA A 127 16.47 -11.59 -3.70
CA ALA A 127 15.02 -11.51 -3.67
C ALA A 127 14.42 -11.05 -2.33
N ARG A 128 15.14 -11.21 -1.20
CA ARG A 128 14.68 -10.69 0.12
C ARG A 128 14.70 -9.16 0.17
N HIS A 129 15.54 -8.49 -0.62
CA HIS A 129 15.60 -7.01 -0.70
C HIS A 129 14.45 -6.42 -1.52
N ASN A 130 13.79 -7.25 -2.33
CA ASN A 130 12.61 -6.82 -3.09
C ASN A 130 11.49 -6.40 -2.13
N ASN A 131 10.88 -5.23 -2.37
CA ASN A 131 9.82 -4.66 -1.53
C ASN A 131 8.54 -5.52 -1.44
N CYS A 132 8.44 -6.58 -2.24
CA CYS A 132 7.34 -7.53 -2.24
C CYS A 132 7.70 -8.88 -1.58
N SER A 133 8.91 -9.07 -1.08
CA SER A 133 9.39 -10.37 -0.59
C SER A 133 8.53 -10.94 0.54
N GLY A 134 8.02 -10.10 1.45
CA GLY A 134 7.09 -10.52 2.51
C GLY A 134 5.78 -11.09 1.95
N LYS A 135 5.19 -10.41 0.95
CA LYS A 135 4.01 -10.92 0.25
C LYS A 135 4.29 -12.28 -0.42
N HIS A 136 5.44 -12.42 -1.07
CA HIS A 136 5.84 -13.65 -1.74
C HIS A 136 6.09 -14.79 -0.76
N ALA A 137 6.69 -14.51 0.41
CA ALA A 137 6.81 -15.51 1.48
C ALA A 137 5.43 -15.97 1.98
N GLY A 138 4.45 -15.05 2.07
CA GLY A 138 3.06 -15.40 2.37
C GLY A 138 2.39 -16.25 1.28
N MET A 139 2.64 -15.97 -0.01
CA MET A 139 2.14 -16.78 -1.13
C MET A 139 2.76 -18.19 -1.16
N LEU A 140 4.04 -18.34 -0.80
CA LEU A 140 4.70 -19.64 -0.64
C LEU A 140 4.05 -20.45 0.50
N ALA A 141 3.77 -19.80 1.65
CA ALA A 141 3.02 -20.43 2.73
C ALA A 141 1.63 -20.90 2.26
N PHE A 142 0.96 -20.08 1.45
CA PHE A 142 -0.35 -20.40 0.91
C PHE A 142 -0.30 -21.56 -0.08
N ALA A 143 0.69 -21.60 -1.00
CA ALA A 143 0.89 -22.73 -1.91
C ALA A 143 1.16 -24.03 -1.16
N LYS A 144 2.05 -24.00 -0.15
CA LYS A 144 2.33 -25.13 0.72
C LYS A 144 1.08 -25.67 1.42
N PHE A 145 0.24 -24.79 1.95
CA PHE A 145 -1.01 -25.16 2.61
C PHE A 145 -2.01 -25.83 1.68
N LEU A 146 -2.03 -25.38 0.40
CA LEU A 146 -2.89 -25.97 -0.63
C LEU A 146 -2.31 -27.24 -1.26
N GLU A 147 -1.12 -27.66 -0.84
CA GLU A 147 -0.37 -28.79 -1.43
C GLU A 147 -0.11 -28.61 -2.95
N GLU A 148 0.06 -27.34 -3.37
CA GLU A 148 0.31 -26.95 -4.76
C GLU A 148 1.79 -26.74 -5.02
N ASP A 149 2.22 -26.91 -6.28
CA ASP A 149 3.60 -26.66 -6.70
C ASP A 149 3.97 -25.18 -6.50
N ILE A 150 5.14 -24.93 -5.94
CA ILE A 150 5.66 -23.58 -5.69
C ILE A 150 6.40 -22.97 -6.87
N VAL A 151 6.65 -23.72 -7.94
CA VAL A 151 7.42 -23.24 -9.11
C VAL A 151 6.70 -22.08 -9.77
N ASP A 152 5.40 -22.21 -9.98
CA ASP A 152 4.56 -21.26 -10.71
C ASP A 152 3.53 -20.54 -9.83
N TYR A 153 3.78 -20.39 -8.53
CA TYR A 153 2.80 -19.77 -7.61
C TYR A 153 2.40 -18.32 -7.98
N THR A 154 3.16 -17.65 -8.82
CA THR A 154 2.84 -16.33 -9.37
C THR A 154 2.02 -16.40 -10.65
N HIS A 155 1.89 -17.56 -11.29
CA HIS A 155 1.13 -17.67 -12.53
C HIS A 155 -0.36 -17.45 -12.29
N ARG A 156 -1.02 -16.67 -13.17
CA ARG A 156 -2.45 -16.29 -13.02
C ARG A 156 -3.42 -17.48 -12.84
N ASN A 157 -3.09 -18.64 -13.37
CA ASN A 157 -3.91 -19.84 -13.27
C ASN A 157 -3.58 -20.70 -12.04
N HIS A 158 -2.57 -20.36 -11.26
CA HIS A 158 -2.23 -21.07 -10.04
C HIS A 158 -3.32 -20.92 -8.97
N ALA A 159 -3.54 -21.96 -8.17
CA ALA A 159 -4.62 -21.99 -7.17
C ALA A 159 -4.53 -20.82 -6.15
N VAL A 160 -3.32 -20.45 -5.73
CA VAL A 160 -3.08 -19.28 -4.86
C VAL A 160 -3.65 -18.01 -5.46
N GLN A 161 -3.31 -17.73 -6.74
CA GLN A 161 -3.74 -16.50 -7.39
C GLN A 161 -5.25 -16.48 -7.65
N LYS A 162 -5.83 -17.61 -8.07
CA LYS A 162 -7.28 -17.76 -8.22
C LYS A 162 -8.02 -17.51 -6.91
N LYS A 163 -7.53 -18.04 -5.78
CA LYS A 163 -8.14 -17.81 -4.46
C LYS A 163 -8.04 -16.34 -4.04
N ILE A 164 -6.91 -15.68 -4.28
CA ILE A 164 -6.71 -14.25 -4.00
C ILE A 164 -7.69 -13.40 -4.82
N ILE A 165 -7.77 -13.62 -6.12
CA ILE A 165 -8.65 -12.84 -7.01
C ILE A 165 -10.11 -13.08 -6.66
N ASN A 166 -10.52 -14.33 -6.47
CA ASN A 166 -11.88 -14.67 -6.06
C ASN A 166 -12.27 -14.03 -4.71
N TYR A 167 -11.33 -13.92 -3.79
CA TYR A 167 -11.56 -13.22 -2.53
C TYR A 167 -11.83 -11.72 -2.75
N VAL A 168 -11.04 -11.05 -3.61
CA VAL A 168 -11.26 -9.64 -3.98
C VAL A 168 -12.61 -9.46 -4.69
N GLU A 169 -12.93 -10.31 -5.65
CA GLU A 169 -14.22 -10.32 -6.35
C GLU A 169 -15.39 -10.49 -5.38
N THR A 170 -15.25 -11.36 -4.39
CA THR A 170 -16.25 -11.57 -3.34
C THR A 170 -16.42 -10.31 -2.46
N LEU A 171 -15.31 -9.65 -2.07
CA LEU A 171 -15.37 -8.41 -1.29
C LEU A 171 -16.08 -7.29 -2.05
N LEU A 172 -15.88 -7.20 -3.35
CA LEU A 172 -16.45 -6.17 -4.21
C LEU A 172 -17.83 -6.53 -4.76
N SER A 173 -18.32 -7.75 -4.55
CA SER A 173 -19.53 -8.28 -5.21
C SER A 173 -19.48 -8.12 -6.74
N SER A 174 -18.28 -8.18 -7.31
CA SER A 174 -17.99 -7.96 -8.73
C SER A 174 -17.31 -9.19 -9.31
N LYS A 175 -17.68 -9.56 -10.53
CA LYS A 175 -17.06 -10.66 -11.28
C LYS A 175 -16.38 -10.09 -12.53
N LYS A 176 -15.34 -10.80 -13.01
CA LYS A 176 -14.62 -10.45 -14.24
C LYS A 176 -13.79 -9.14 -14.11
N ILE A 177 -13.07 -9.00 -13.01
CA ILE A 177 -12.11 -7.91 -12.83
C ILE A 177 -10.95 -8.12 -13.83
N PRO A 178 -10.55 -7.11 -14.63
CA PRO A 178 -9.38 -7.19 -15.48
C PRO A 178 -8.11 -7.40 -14.66
N ILE A 179 -7.23 -8.31 -15.11
CA ILE A 179 -6.03 -8.70 -14.38
C ILE A 179 -4.83 -8.67 -15.32
N GLU A 180 -3.76 -8.00 -14.88
CA GLU A 180 -2.46 -7.97 -15.53
C GLU A 180 -1.36 -8.41 -14.56
N ILE A 181 -0.11 -8.38 -14.99
CA ILE A 181 1.04 -8.83 -14.18
C ILE A 181 1.77 -7.62 -13.62
N ASP A 182 2.01 -7.62 -12.30
CA ASP A 182 2.82 -6.60 -11.62
C ASP A 182 4.32 -6.84 -11.84
N GLY A 183 5.14 -5.82 -11.57
CA GLY A 183 6.60 -5.89 -11.63
C GLY A 183 7.25 -6.96 -10.74
N CYS A 184 6.52 -7.50 -9.76
CA CYS A 184 6.94 -8.63 -8.93
C CYS A 184 6.46 -9.99 -9.44
N SER A 185 5.99 -10.07 -10.68
CA SER A 185 5.47 -11.27 -11.36
C SER A 185 4.11 -11.79 -10.87
N ALA A 186 3.52 -11.21 -9.81
CA ALA A 186 2.20 -11.62 -9.32
C ALA A 186 1.07 -10.92 -10.08
N PRO A 187 -0.11 -11.54 -10.25
CA PRO A 187 -1.29 -10.90 -10.79
C PRO A 187 -1.74 -9.69 -9.99
N THR A 188 -2.17 -8.66 -10.69
CA THR A 188 -2.70 -7.42 -10.12
C THR A 188 -3.97 -6.99 -10.86
N PRO A 189 -5.09 -6.76 -10.14
CA PRO A 189 -6.33 -6.33 -10.77
C PRO A 189 -6.32 -4.84 -11.13
N PHE A 190 -7.09 -4.52 -12.18
CA PHE A 190 -7.54 -3.17 -12.46
C PHE A 190 -8.90 -2.95 -11.81
N LEU A 191 -8.99 -1.93 -10.98
CA LEU A 191 -10.19 -1.57 -10.22
C LEU A 191 -10.52 -0.10 -10.44
N THR A 192 -11.78 0.25 -10.28
CA THR A 192 -12.16 1.66 -10.24
C THR A 192 -11.67 2.31 -8.94
N ILE A 193 -11.56 3.63 -8.92
CA ILE A 193 -11.17 4.36 -7.70
C ILE A 193 -12.16 4.07 -6.57
N GLU A 194 -13.46 4.03 -6.88
CA GLU A 194 -14.51 3.63 -5.94
C GLU A 194 -14.29 2.21 -5.40
N MET A 195 -14.02 1.23 -6.24
CA MET A 195 -13.75 -0.15 -5.81
C MET A 195 -12.56 -0.24 -4.85
N ILE A 196 -11.50 0.53 -5.11
CA ILE A 196 -10.34 0.58 -4.21
C ILE A 196 -10.75 1.20 -2.86
N ALA A 197 -11.53 2.29 -2.86
CA ALA A 197 -12.05 2.90 -1.64
C ALA A 197 -12.93 1.92 -0.86
N MET A 198 -13.83 1.17 -1.54
CA MET A 198 -14.67 0.13 -0.92
C MET A 198 -13.83 -0.99 -0.27
N LEU A 199 -12.76 -1.45 -0.91
CA LEU A 199 -11.85 -2.44 -0.32
C LEU A 199 -11.26 -1.91 0.99
N PHE A 200 -10.77 -0.67 0.99
CA PHE A 200 -10.18 -0.08 2.19
C PHE A 200 -11.22 0.24 3.26
N GLN A 201 -12.45 0.59 2.90
CA GLN A 201 -13.55 0.67 3.86
C GLN A 201 -13.75 -0.68 4.57
N LYS A 202 -13.84 -1.78 3.81
CA LYS A 202 -14.01 -3.13 4.37
C LYS A 202 -12.83 -3.57 5.24
N LEU A 203 -11.60 -3.14 4.93
CA LEU A 203 -10.41 -3.45 5.73
C LEU A 203 -10.52 -2.97 7.18
N GLY A 204 -11.16 -1.82 7.42
CA GLY A 204 -11.31 -1.24 8.76
C GLY A 204 -12.68 -1.45 9.38
N ALA A 205 -13.65 -2.05 8.68
CA ALA A 205 -15.05 -2.11 9.09
C ALA A 205 -15.34 -3.01 10.31
N GLY A 206 -14.42 -3.91 10.70
CA GLY A 206 -14.65 -4.82 11.82
C GLY A 206 -15.67 -5.93 11.53
N GLN A 207 -15.91 -6.26 10.26
CA GLN A 207 -16.95 -7.20 9.83
C GLN A 207 -16.42 -8.58 9.42
N LYS A 208 -15.11 -8.73 9.28
CA LYS A 208 -14.45 -9.95 8.83
C LYS A 208 -13.16 -10.18 9.60
N GLU A 209 -13.07 -11.30 10.30
CA GLU A 209 -11.92 -11.67 11.13
C GLU A 209 -10.59 -11.56 10.38
N GLU A 210 -10.53 -12.07 9.15
CA GLU A 210 -9.31 -12.05 8.34
C GLU A 210 -8.85 -10.62 7.98
N LEU A 211 -9.78 -9.67 7.78
CA LEU A 211 -9.47 -8.27 7.53
C LEU A 211 -9.06 -7.55 8.82
N ASP A 212 -9.72 -7.87 9.94
CA ASP A 212 -9.38 -7.31 11.25
C ASP A 212 -7.98 -7.72 11.69
N ARG A 213 -7.60 -8.99 11.46
CA ARG A 213 -6.23 -9.48 11.73
C ARG A 213 -5.20 -8.72 10.90
N VAL A 214 -5.48 -8.47 9.62
CA VAL A 214 -4.61 -7.67 8.73
C VAL A 214 -4.51 -6.24 9.22
N PHE A 215 -5.65 -5.59 9.51
CA PHE A 215 -5.70 -4.21 10.01
C PHE A 215 -4.87 -4.07 11.29
N ASN A 216 -5.10 -4.94 12.27
CA ASN A 216 -4.41 -4.92 13.56
C ASN A 216 -2.90 -5.16 13.39
N ALA A 217 -2.50 -6.11 12.54
CA ALA A 217 -1.08 -6.38 12.26
C ALA A 217 -0.38 -5.15 11.67
N MET A 218 -1.03 -4.41 10.74
CA MET A 218 -0.49 -3.18 10.19
C MET A 218 -0.39 -2.07 11.24
N VAL A 219 -1.39 -1.94 12.12
CA VAL A 219 -1.41 -0.96 13.23
C VAL A 219 -0.31 -1.23 14.25
N GLU A 220 -0.13 -2.49 14.63
CA GLU A 220 0.88 -2.90 15.62
C GLU A 220 2.32 -2.81 15.10
N ASN A 221 2.50 -2.90 13.80
CA ASN A 221 3.83 -2.98 13.17
C ASN A 221 4.00 -2.01 11.98
N PRO A 222 3.77 -0.70 12.14
CA PRO A 222 3.78 0.25 11.02
C PRO A 222 5.15 0.32 10.32
N LEU A 223 6.26 0.18 11.07
CA LEU A 223 7.60 0.15 10.50
C LEU A 223 7.78 -1.00 9.50
N LEU A 224 7.18 -2.16 9.76
CA LEU A 224 7.23 -3.30 8.83
C LEU A 224 6.40 -3.07 7.55
N VAL A 225 5.39 -2.19 7.57
CA VAL A 225 4.56 -1.89 6.38
C VAL A 225 5.31 -1.06 5.34
N GLY A 226 6.12 -0.08 5.76
CA GLY A 226 6.80 0.85 4.84
C GLY A 226 8.31 0.96 5.08
N GLY A 227 8.74 1.00 6.32
CA GLY A 227 10.10 1.31 6.75
C GLY A 227 10.23 2.73 7.31
N GLU A 228 11.44 3.09 7.73
CA GLU A 228 11.73 4.42 8.27
C GLU A 228 11.42 5.53 7.26
N LYS A 229 10.97 6.68 7.76
CA LYS A 229 10.68 7.90 6.98
C LYS A 229 9.64 7.70 5.87
N ASN A 230 8.95 6.56 5.81
CA ASN A 230 7.89 6.29 4.85
C ASN A 230 6.57 6.93 5.30
N PHE A 231 5.78 7.44 4.33
CA PHE A 231 4.49 8.05 4.64
C PHE A 231 3.50 7.04 5.25
N ASP A 232 3.44 5.80 4.72
CA ASP A 232 2.53 4.78 5.23
C ASP A 232 2.82 4.47 6.71
N THR A 233 4.09 4.32 7.06
CA THR A 233 4.55 4.14 8.45
C THR A 233 4.08 5.31 9.32
N LYS A 234 4.43 6.54 8.93
CA LYS A 234 4.11 7.73 9.72
C LYS A 234 2.61 7.96 9.86
N PHE A 235 1.84 7.70 8.81
CA PHE A 235 0.39 7.80 8.83
C PHE A 235 -0.23 6.82 9.84
N ILE A 236 0.15 5.54 9.79
CA ILE A 236 -0.37 4.50 10.70
C ILE A 236 -0.03 4.84 12.16
N GLU A 237 1.22 5.25 12.44
CA GLU A 237 1.64 5.71 13.77
C GLU A 237 0.81 6.90 14.26
N THR A 238 0.54 7.87 13.37
CA THR A 238 -0.22 9.08 13.70
C THR A 238 -1.66 8.77 14.05
N LEU A 239 -2.29 7.81 13.35
CA LEU A 239 -3.71 7.44 13.57
C LEU A 239 -3.93 6.54 14.79
N LYS A 240 -2.87 6.02 15.42
CA LYS A 240 -2.92 5.29 16.71
C LYS A 240 -4.04 4.22 16.77
N GLY A 241 -4.19 3.43 15.71
CA GLY A 241 -5.20 2.37 15.64
C GLY A 241 -6.53 2.75 14.99
N SER A 242 -6.76 4.05 14.69
CA SER A 242 -7.97 4.47 13.99
C SER A 242 -7.87 4.39 12.47
N GLY A 243 -6.70 4.09 11.90
CA GLY A 243 -6.58 4.00 10.44
C GLY A 243 -5.28 3.40 9.95
N VAL A 244 -5.33 2.87 8.73
CA VAL A 244 -4.16 2.37 8.00
C VAL A 244 -4.21 2.86 6.55
N THR A 245 -3.05 2.89 5.92
CA THR A 245 -2.91 3.23 4.50
C THR A 245 -1.96 2.27 3.81
N LYS A 246 -2.16 2.09 2.51
CA LYS A 246 -1.22 1.34 1.69
C LYS A 246 -1.03 1.98 0.32
N VAL A 247 0.21 2.29 0.03
CA VAL A 247 0.60 2.80 -1.29
C VAL A 247 0.78 1.65 -2.30
N GLY A 248 0.37 1.88 -3.53
CA GLY A 248 0.67 1.05 -4.70
C GLY A 248 1.58 1.77 -5.69
N GLY A 249 2.24 1.02 -6.57
CA GLY A 249 3.03 1.56 -7.68
C GLY A 249 2.24 2.53 -8.54
N GLU A 250 2.92 3.46 -9.23
CA GLU A 250 2.29 4.49 -10.06
C GLU A 250 1.32 5.39 -9.29
N SER A 251 1.67 5.70 -8.02
CA SER A 251 0.93 6.66 -7.17
C SER A 251 -0.56 6.37 -7.01
N VAL A 252 -0.91 5.12 -6.73
CA VAL A 252 -2.21 4.74 -6.19
C VAL A 252 -2.10 4.57 -4.67
N ARG A 253 -3.13 4.93 -3.94
CA ARG A 253 -3.19 4.79 -2.49
C ARG A 253 -4.60 4.43 -2.04
N GLY A 254 -4.71 3.45 -1.16
CA GLY A 254 -5.92 3.19 -0.40
C GLY A 254 -5.73 3.54 1.07
N ILE A 255 -6.80 3.98 1.71
CA ILE A 255 -6.81 4.43 3.09
C ILE A 255 -8.09 3.93 3.75
N THR A 256 -8.00 3.48 5.00
CA THR A 256 -9.15 3.28 5.87
C THR A 256 -9.01 4.12 7.13
N ILE A 257 -10.09 4.75 7.56
CA ILE A 257 -10.16 5.53 8.80
C ILE A 257 -11.45 5.19 9.53
N LYS A 258 -11.32 4.80 10.81
CA LYS A 258 -12.42 4.62 11.75
C LYS A 258 -12.74 5.97 12.38
N THR A 259 -13.91 6.49 12.14
CA THR A 259 -14.37 7.78 12.70
C THR A 259 -15.35 7.54 13.83
N LYS A 260 -15.48 8.53 14.72
CA LYS A 260 -16.43 8.45 15.84
C LYS A 260 -17.90 8.53 15.38
N ASN A 261 -18.16 9.29 14.32
CA ASN A 261 -19.52 9.69 13.94
C ASN A 261 -19.98 9.19 12.57
N ARG A 262 -19.04 8.69 11.72
CA ARG A 262 -19.34 8.27 10.34
C ARG A 262 -18.97 6.80 10.09
N GLY A 263 -18.73 6.02 11.15
CA GLY A 263 -18.27 4.64 11.01
C GLY A 263 -16.90 4.53 10.35
N CYS A 264 -16.69 3.49 9.55
CA CYS A 264 -15.44 3.24 8.84
C CYS A 264 -15.50 3.81 7.42
N ILE A 265 -14.61 4.74 7.12
CA ILE A 265 -14.48 5.37 5.80
C ILE A 265 -13.34 4.73 5.03
N GLY A 266 -13.57 4.46 3.75
CA GLY A 266 -12.56 4.08 2.78
C GLY A 266 -12.29 5.22 1.80
N LEU A 267 -11.02 5.46 1.48
CA LEU A 267 -10.63 6.47 0.51
C LEU A 267 -9.58 5.89 -0.44
N ALA A 268 -9.66 6.26 -1.70
CA ALA A 268 -8.65 5.94 -2.72
C ALA A 268 -8.23 7.18 -3.49
N ILE A 269 -6.95 7.24 -3.87
CA ILE A 269 -6.35 8.32 -4.64
C ILE A 269 -5.48 7.74 -5.73
N LYS A 270 -5.55 8.30 -6.93
CA LYS A 270 -4.66 8.00 -8.05
C LYS A 270 -4.11 9.29 -8.66
N ILE A 271 -2.79 9.41 -8.72
CA ILE A 271 -2.09 10.45 -9.51
C ILE A 271 -1.77 9.84 -10.88
N LEU A 272 -2.24 10.46 -11.98
CA LEU A 272 -2.21 9.83 -13.30
C LEU A 272 -0.81 9.68 -13.88
N ASP A 273 0.08 10.62 -13.64
CA ASP A 273 1.48 10.54 -14.10
C ASP A 273 2.36 9.62 -13.25
N GLY A 274 1.79 8.98 -12.22
CA GLY A 274 2.49 8.03 -11.36
C GLY A 274 3.49 8.66 -10.39
N ASN A 275 3.57 9.98 -10.29
CA ASN A 275 4.60 10.66 -9.53
C ASN A 275 4.34 10.63 -8.01
N PHE A 276 5.17 9.86 -7.29
CA PHE A 276 5.05 9.68 -5.83
C PHE A 276 5.28 10.96 -5.01
N ARG A 277 5.98 11.97 -5.56
CA ARG A 277 6.33 13.19 -4.80
C ARG A 277 5.11 13.99 -4.32
N VAL A 278 3.96 13.83 -5.01
CA VAL A 278 2.74 14.60 -4.73
C VAL A 278 1.67 13.78 -4.00
N LEU A 279 1.76 12.46 -4.00
CA LEU A 279 0.73 11.59 -3.43
C LEU A 279 0.49 11.84 -1.93
N PRO A 280 1.50 11.98 -1.05
CA PRO A 280 1.28 12.35 0.35
C PRO A 280 0.60 13.71 0.50
N ILE A 281 1.00 14.70 -0.32
CA ILE A 281 0.48 16.07 -0.29
C ILE A 281 -1.01 16.08 -0.61
N ALA A 282 -1.41 15.44 -1.74
CA ALA A 282 -2.81 15.28 -2.12
C ALA A 282 -3.61 14.51 -1.06
N THR A 283 -3.00 13.45 -0.49
CA THR A 283 -3.62 12.64 0.56
C THR A 283 -4.00 13.48 1.77
N ILE A 284 -3.05 14.23 2.33
CA ILE A 284 -3.30 15.02 3.53
C ILE A 284 -4.36 16.09 3.25
N LYS A 285 -4.27 16.78 2.10
CA LYS A 285 -5.22 17.83 1.73
C LYS A 285 -6.66 17.31 1.61
N LEU A 286 -6.85 16.13 1.00
CA LEU A 286 -8.16 15.48 0.91
C LEU A 286 -8.69 15.09 2.29
N LEU A 287 -7.84 14.54 3.15
CA LEU A 287 -8.25 14.14 4.51
C LEU A 287 -8.58 15.35 5.39
N GLU A 288 -7.87 16.48 5.24
CA GLU A 288 -8.21 17.75 5.88
C GLU A 288 -9.59 18.27 5.42
N HIS A 289 -9.82 18.31 4.10
CA HIS A 289 -11.09 18.77 3.54
C HIS A 289 -12.29 17.93 4.00
N LEU A 290 -12.10 16.61 4.09
CA LEU A 290 -13.13 15.68 4.54
C LEU A 290 -13.29 15.63 6.08
N GLU A 291 -12.48 16.41 6.82
CA GLU A 291 -12.45 16.45 8.28
C GLU A 291 -12.18 15.05 8.90
N LEU A 292 -11.27 14.30 8.28
CA LEU A 292 -10.90 12.94 8.69
C LEU A 292 -9.62 12.88 9.54
N LEU A 293 -8.96 14.03 9.72
CA LEU A 293 -7.80 14.21 10.61
C LEU A 293 -8.06 15.38 11.55
N ASP A 294 -7.66 15.22 12.80
CA ASP A 294 -7.60 16.34 13.76
C ASP A 294 -6.32 17.18 13.59
N GLU A 295 -6.27 18.35 14.25
CA GLU A 295 -5.13 19.27 14.15
C GLU A 295 -3.80 18.62 14.57
N ALA A 296 -3.80 17.80 15.61
CA ALA A 296 -2.60 17.11 16.10
C ALA A 296 -2.08 16.07 15.08
N GLN A 297 -3.00 15.38 14.41
CA GLN A 297 -2.68 14.44 13.34
C GLN A 297 -2.12 15.15 12.10
N ILE A 298 -2.70 16.28 11.72
CA ILE A 298 -2.23 17.14 10.63
C ILE A 298 -0.81 17.64 10.93
N ASP A 299 -0.57 18.13 12.15
CA ASP A 299 0.77 18.59 12.57
C ASP A 299 1.80 17.45 12.54
N ALA A 300 1.46 16.28 13.05
CA ALA A 300 2.33 15.11 13.01
C ALA A 300 2.71 14.67 11.58
N LEU A 301 1.86 14.98 10.58
CA LEU A 301 2.08 14.70 9.16
C LEU A 301 2.64 15.91 8.37
N SER A 302 2.93 17.02 9.04
CA SER A 302 3.32 18.31 8.41
C SER A 302 4.50 18.18 7.44
N LYS A 303 5.49 17.32 7.72
CA LYS A 303 6.63 17.04 6.82
C LYS A 303 6.23 16.55 5.43
N PHE A 304 5.02 16.00 5.29
CA PHE A 304 4.49 15.46 4.04
C PHE A 304 3.46 16.38 3.38
N LYS A 305 3.06 17.49 4.05
CA LYS A 305 1.98 18.37 3.58
C LYS A 305 2.41 19.26 2.43
N ASN A 306 3.64 19.78 2.48
CA ASN A 306 4.22 20.64 1.46
C ASN A 306 5.69 20.27 1.29
N LYS A 307 6.21 20.45 0.09
CA LYS A 307 7.64 20.23 -0.16
C LYS A 307 8.27 21.45 -0.80
N LYS A 308 9.19 22.08 -0.08
CA LYS A 308 10.02 23.18 -0.61
C LYS A 308 10.95 22.65 -1.70
N ILE A 309 11.14 23.43 -2.73
CA ILE A 309 12.12 23.22 -3.79
C ILE A 309 13.26 24.18 -3.54
N MET A 310 14.44 23.61 -3.24
CA MET A 310 15.64 24.38 -2.97
C MET A 310 16.54 24.39 -4.21
N ASN A 311 17.22 25.51 -4.46
CA ASN A 311 18.32 25.55 -5.43
C ASN A 311 19.60 24.97 -4.81
N HIS A 312 20.68 24.91 -5.58
CA HIS A 312 21.97 24.39 -5.09
C HIS A 312 22.65 25.27 -4.05
N ASN A 313 22.25 26.54 -3.94
CA ASN A 313 22.76 27.47 -2.91
C ASN A 313 21.95 27.37 -1.60
N GLY A 314 20.86 26.59 -1.57
CA GLY A 314 20.02 26.46 -0.39
C GLY A 314 18.87 27.47 -0.29
N ASP A 315 18.57 28.23 -1.34
CA ASP A 315 17.44 29.16 -1.37
C ASP A 315 16.15 28.43 -1.78
N GLU A 316 15.02 28.78 -1.18
CA GLU A 316 13.71 28.31 -1.62
C GLU A 316 13.33 29.00 -2.92
N VAL A 317 13.19 28.24 -4.00
CA VAL A 317 12.87 28.73 -5.35
C VAL A 317 11.51 28.29 -5.86
N GLY A 318 10.77 27.53 -5.07
CA GLY A 318 9.43 27.05 -5.39
C GLY A 318 8.96 26.01 -4.38
N ARG A 319 7.80 25.45 -4.64
CA ARG A 319 7.18 24.44 -3.76
C ARG A 319 6.32 23.46 -4.52
N ILE A 320 6.08 22.31 -3.91
CA ILE A 320 5.06 21.36 -4.32
C ILE A 320 3.93 21.48 -3.32
N GLU A 321 2.73 21.77 -3.80
CA GLU A 321 1.56 22.01 -2.96
C GLU A 321 0.30 21.40 -3.53
N ALA A 322 -0.68 21.11 -2.68
CA ALA A 322 -2.00 20.68 -3.11
C ALA A 322 -2.72 21.81 -3.83
N HIS A 323 -3.44 21.47 -4.91
CA HIS A 323 -4.25 22.38 -5.71
C HIS A 323 -5.54 21.69 -6.12
N ILE A 324 -6.36 21.34 -5.12
CA ILE A 324 -7.62 20.63 -5.31
C ILE A 324 -8.72 21.68 -5.19
N GLU A 325 -9.54 21.80 -6.23
CA GLU A 325 -10.79 22.56 -6.18
C GLU A 325 -11.86 21.65 -5.56
N PHE A 326 -12.52 22.17 -4.51
CA PHE A 326 -13.53 21.45 -3.73
C PHE A 326 -14.92 22.00 -4.01
#